data_387b30e1a00f9409320c6a2880e7cac5
#
_entry.id   387b30e1a00f9409320c6a2880e7cac5
#
_cell.length_a   1.000
_cell.length_b   1.000
_cell.length_c   1.000
_cell.angle_alpha   90.00
_cell.angle_beta   90.00
_cell.angle_gamma   90.00
#
_symmetry.space_group_name_H-M   'P 1'
#
loop_
_entity.id
_entity.type
_entity.pdbx_description
1 polymer ?
#
loop_
_entity_poly.entity_id
_entity_poly.type
_entity_poly.pdbx_seq_one_letter_code
_entity_poly.pdbx_strand_id
1 'polypeptide(L)'
;MARNPADGIGSRREAREMALGLLYSAEAHNADPRELLAAQRVPPGDYTGLLVEGVAEHLEEIDTLIDRYAEGWKADRMPAVDRALARLAVFELGHVPSVPTAAVLSEAVELVGDY
;
A
#
# COMPACT_ATOMS: atom_id res chain seq x y z
N MET A 1 -23.36 -15.38 -7.77
CA MET A 1 -23.34 -15.13 -6.35
C MET A 1 -23.59 -13.66 -6.05
N ALA A 2 -24.43 -13.41 -5.09
CA ALA A 2 -24.75 -12.02 -4.75
C ALA A 2 -23.51 -11.32 -4.20
N ARG A 3 -23.30 -10.08 -4.60
CA ARG A 3 -22.21 -9.28 -4.09
C ARG A 3 -22.47 -8.90 -2.64
N ASN A 4 -21.44 -8.98 -1.84
CA ASN A 4 -21.54 -8.57 -0.45
C ASN A 4 -21.79 -7.05 -0.41
N PRO A 5 -22.81 -6.60 0.34
CA PRO A 5 -23.09 -5.17 0.45
C PRO A 5 -21.89 -4.34 0.95
N ALA A 6 -20.96 -4.97 1.65
CA ALA A 6 -19.79 -4.28 2.19
C ALA A 6 -18.66 -4.15 1.19
N ASP A 7 -18.81 -4.68 -0.02
CA ASP A 7 -17.72 -4.69 -1.00
C ASP A 7 -17.12 -3.32 -1.29
N GLY A 8 -17.90 -2.25 -1.24
CA GLY A 8 -17.39 -0.93 -1.50
C GLY A 8 -16.41 -0.43 -0.46
N ILE A 9 -16.69 -0.72 0.81
CA ILE A 9 -15.89 -0.21 1.94
C ILE A 9 -15.18 -1.31 2.68
N GLY A 10 -15.94 -2.29 3.19
CA GLY A 10 -15.36 -3.37 3.98
C GLY A 10 -14.38 -4.22 3.18
N SER A 11 -14.73 -4.52 1.94
CA SER A 11 -13.90 -5.33 1.07
C SER A 11 -12.57 -4.66 0.76
N ARG A 12 -12.59 -3.36 0.53
CA ARG A 12 -11.36 -2.62 0.27
C ARG A 12 -10.48 -2.50 1.51
N ARG A 13 -11.12 -2.36 2.67
CA ARG A 13 -10.37 -2.33 3.92
C ARG A 13 -9.65 -3.66 4.15
N GLU A 14 -10.35 -4.75 3.94
CA GLU A 14 -9.74 -6.08 4.06
C GLU A 14 -8.62 -6.27 3.05
N ALA A 15 -8.82 -5.77 1.83
CA ALA A 15 -7.79 -5.85 0.79
C ALA A 15 -6.53 -5.07 1.19
N ARG A 16 -6.71 -3.90 1.80
CA ARG A 16 -5.57 -3.10 2.26
C ARG A 16 -4.82 -3.80 3.39
N GLU A 17 -5.54 -4.41 4.32
CA GLU A 17 -4.92 -5.14 5.42
C GLU A 17 -4.12 -6.33 4.90
N MET A 18 -4.66 -7.07 3.95
CA MET A 18 -3.97 -8.19 3.33
C MET A 18 -2.72 -7.71 2.57
N ALA A 19 -2.86 -6.65 1.79
CA ALA A 19 -1.75 -6.09 1.04
C ALA A 19 -0.64 -5.60 1.98
N LEU A 20 -1.02 -4.94 3.07
CA LEU A 20 -0.06 -4.49 4.07
C LEU A 20 0.74 -5.66 4.63
N GLY A 21 0.05 -6.74 4.99
CA GLY A 21 0.70 -7.94 5.51
C GLY A 21 1.68 -8.54 4.51
N LEU A 22 1.29 -8.61 3.25
CA LEU A 22 2.15 -9.16 2.21
C LEU A 22 3.37 -8.29 1.96
N LEU A 23 3.19 -6.98 1.91
CA LEU A 23 4.30 -6.05 1.71
C LEU A 23 5.26 -6.08 2.90
N TYR A 24 4.73 -6.09 4.11
CA TYR A 24 5.55 -6.18 5.30
C TYR A 24 6.34 -7.49 5.35
N SER A 25 5.67 -8.60 5.07
CA SER A 25 6.31 -9.92 5.09
C SER A 25 7.38 -10.02 4.01
N ALA A 26 7.12 -9.47 2.83
CA ALA A 26 8.10 -9.49 1.75
C ALA A 26 9.38 -8.77 2.15
N GLU A 27 9.25 -7.59 2.75
CA GLU A 27 10.43 -6.85 3.20
C GLU A 27 11.17 -7.59 4.30
N ALA A 28 10.45 -8.17 5.26
CA ALA A 28 11.05 -8.89 6.37
C ALA A 28 11.86 -10.11 5.88
N HIS A 29 11.41 -10.72 4.79
CA HIS A 29 12.09 -11.90 4.23
C HIS A 29 12.93 -11.58 3.01
N ASN A 30 13.08 -10.31 2.68
CA ASN A 30 13.82 -9.88 1.51
C ASN A 30 13.32 -10.57 0.24
N ALA A 31 12.02 -10.66 0.08
CA ALA A 31 11.36 -11.34 -1.03
C ALA A 31 10.57 -10.34 -1.87
N ASP A 32 10.28 -10.72 -3.10
CA ASP A 32 9.41 -9.92 -3.96
C ASP A 32 7.96 -10.10 -3.50
N PRO A 33 7.25 -9.01 -3.17
CA PRO A 33 5.86 -9.13 -2.72
C PRO A 33 4.94 -9.80 -3.73
N ARG A 34 5.26 -9.71 -5.02
CA ARG A 34 4.46 -10.37 -6.06
C ARG A 34 4.58 -11.89 -5.98
N GLU A 35 5.74 -12.39 -5.56
CA GLU A 35 5.92 -13.82 -5.35
C GLU A 35 5.11 -14.31 -4.16
N LEU A 36 5.07 -13.52 -3.07
CA LEU A 36 4.26 -13.88 -1.92
C LEU A 36 2.77 -13.85 -2.27
N LEU A 37 2.36 -12.89 -3.09
CA LEU A 37 0.98 -12.81 -3.55
C LEU A 37 0.59 -14.07 -4.32
N ALA A 38 1.45 -14.49 -5.23
CA ALA A 38 1.20 -15.67 -6.06
C ALA A 38 1.21 -16.97 -5.26
N ALA A 39 1.90 -16.98 -4.13
CA ALA A 39 2.04 -18.19 -3.31
C ALA A 39 0.90 -18.39 -2.31
N GLN A 40 -0.06 -17.44 -2.23
CA GLN A 40 -1.16 -17.59 -1.29
C GLN A 40 -2.00 -18.81 -1.61
N ARG A 41 -2.37 -19.59 -0.58
CA ARG A 41 -3.16 -20.81 -0.75
C ARG A 41 -4.56 -20.51 -1.25
N VAL A 42 -5.13 -19.43 -0.75
CA VAL A 42 -6.42 -18.93 -1.23
C VAL A 42 -6.10 -17.66 -2.02
N PRO A 43 -6.50 -17.60 -3.30
CA PRO A 43 -6.19 -16.42 -4.10
C PRO A 43 -6.74 -15.16 -3.46
N PRO A 44 -5.92 -14.13 -3.28
CA PRO A 44 -6.41 -12.85 -2.77
C PRO A 44 -7.37 -12.21 -3.77
N GLY A 45 -8.22 -11.33 -3.26
CA GLY A 45 -9.12 -10.59 -4.13
C GLY A 45 -8.37 -9.68 -5.10
N ASP A 46 -9.09 -9.25 -6.12
CA ASP A 46 -8.51 -8.43 -7.19
C ASP A 46 -7.88 -7.13 -6.68
N TYR A 47 -8.50 -6.50 -5.69
CA TYR A 47 -7.98 -5.24 -5.19
C TYR A 47 -6.67 -5.44 -4.41
N THR A 48 -6.56 -6.53 -3.66
CA THR A 48 -5.31 -6.87 -2.99
C THR A 48 -4.19 -7.03 -4.02
N GLY A 49 -4.47 -7.77 -5.09
CA GLY A 49 -3.51 -7.94 -6.17
C GLY A 49 -3.10 -6.62 -6.80
N LEU A 50 -4.08 -5.77 -7.07
CA LEU A 50 -3.81 -4.44 -7.61
C LEU A 50 -2.87 -3.64 -6.73
N LEU A 51 -3.11 -3.65 -5.43
CA LEU A 51 -2.29 -2.91 -4.48
C LEU A 51 -0.86 -3.46 -4.41
N VAL A 52 -0.71 -4.77 -4.24
CA VAL A 52 0.61 -5.38 -4.10
C VAL A 52 1.42 -5.22 -5.38
N GLU A 53 0.83 -5.54 -6.51
CA GLU A 53 1.51 -5.42 -7.80
C GLU A 53 1.81 -3.97 -8.14
N GLY A 54 0.88 -3.07 -7.83
CA GLY A 54 1.07 -1.65 -8.09
C GLY A 54 2.21 -1.06 -7.27
N VAL A 55 2.27 -1.37 -5.99
CA VAL A 55 3.36 -0.90 -5.15
C VAL A 55 4.69 -1.45 -5.65
N ALA A 56 4.75 -2.74 -5.98
CA ALA A 56 5.98 -3.35 -6.47
C ALA A 56 6.45 -2.73 -7.78
N GLU A 57 5.53 -2.48 -8.69
CA GLU A 57 5.83 -1.92 -9.99
C GLU A 57 6.30 -0.46 -9.91
N HIS A 58 5.71 0.32 -9.02
CA HIS A 58 5.98 1.75 -8.91
C HIS A 58 6.82 2.11 -7.69
N LEU A 59 7.57 1.17 -7.16
CA LEU A 59 8.27 1.34 -5.89
C LEU A 59 9.19 2.56 -5.84
N GLU A 60 10.02 2.74 -6.86
CA GLU A 60 10.94 3.88 -6.88
C GLU A 60 10.21 5.21 -6.91
N GLU A 61 9.19 5.31 -7.74
CA GLU A 61 8.38 6.50 -7.85
C GLU A 61 7.68 6.80 -6.53
N ILE A 62 7.12 5.76 -5.90
CA ILE A 62 6.45 5.90 -4.61
C ILE A 62 7.41 6.40 -3.54
N ASP A 63 8.57 5.77 -3.43
CA ASP A 63 9.55 6.16 -2.41
C ASP A 63 10.07 7.58 -2.65
N THR A 64 10.21 7.98 -3.89
CA THR A 64 10.58 9.35 -4.23
C THR A 64 9.54 10.34 -3.74
N LEU A 65 8.25 10.01 -3.91
CA LEU A 65 7.18 10.86 -3.43
C LEU A 65 7.15 10.92 -1.90
N ILE A 66 7.37 9.80 -1.24
CA ILE A 66 7.45 9.78 0.22
C ILE A 66 8.58 10.69 0.70
N ASP A 67 9.75 10.55 0.11
CA ASP A 67 10.92 11.35 0.49
C ASP A 67 10.68 12.85 0.29
N ARG A 68 9.89 13.20 -0.71
CA ARG A 68 9.60 14.59 -1.03
C ARG A 68 8.57 15.22 -0.09
N TYR A 69 7.52 14.46 0.25
CA TYR A 69 6.38 15.03 0.97
C TYR A 69 6.34 14.71 2.46
N ALA A 70 7.06 13.71 2.92
CA ALA A 70 7.11 13.37 4.33
C ALA A 70 8.32 14.05 4.96
N GLU A 71 8.14 15.27 5.42
CA GLU A 71 9.24 16.03 6.00
C GLU A 71 9.90 15.30 7.16
N GLY A 72 11.21 15.14 7.07
CA GLY A 72 11.97 14.49 8.12
C GLY A 72 11.86 12.98 8.14
N TRP A 73 11.10 12.39 7.22
CA TRP A 73 10.88 10.95 7.18
C TRP A 73 11.19 10.38 5.81
N LYS A 74 12.40 9.94 5.62
CA LYS A 74 12.78 9.21 4.41
C LYS A 74 12.19 7.81 4.46
N ALA A 75 11.76 7.30 3.30
CA ALA A 75 11.18 5.97 3.24
C ALA A 75 12.08 4.91 3.85
N ASP A 76 13.38 4.97 3.56
CA ASP A 76 14.34 3.99 4.06
C ASP A 76 14.59 4.07 5.56
N ARG A 77 14.15 5.14 6.21
CA ARG A 77 14.30 5.32 7.65
C ARG A 77 13.03 5.05 8.43
N MET A 78 11.93 4.84 7.75
CA MET A 78 10.67 4.52 8.41
C MET A 78 10.71 3.12 9.01
N PRO A 79 10.04 2.89 10.15
CA PRO A 79 9.77 1.53 10.58
C PRO A 79 9.06 0.75 9.48
N ALA A 80 9.28 -0.54 9.39
CA ALA A 80 8.79 -1.36 8.29
C ALA A 80 7.27 -1.27 8.09
N VAL A 81 6.50 -1.26 9.17
CA VAL A 81 5.04 -1.16 9.07
C VAL A 81 4.63 0.21 8.53
N ASP A 82 5.26 1.27 9.03
CA ASP A 82 4.97 2.62 8.58
C ASP A 82 5.31 2.78 7.10
N ARG A 83 6.43 2.21 6.68
CA ARG A 83 6.85 2.25 5.28
C ARG A 83 5.85 1.54 4.38
N ALA A 84 5.39 0.36 4.79
CA ALA A 84 4.40 -0.38 4.02
C ALA A 84 3.08 0.38 3.93
N LEU A 85 2.63 0.98 5.03
CA LEU A 85 1.42 1.80 5.03
C LEU A 85 1.56 3.03 4.13
N ALA A 86 2.70 3.70 4.23
CA ALA A 86 2.96 4.88 3.39
C ALA A 86 2.96 4.52 1.92
N ARG A 87 3.60 3.42 1.56
CA ARG A 87 3.65 2.96 0.17
C ARG A 87 2.27 2.64 -0.36
N LEU A 88 1.44 1.96 0.43
CA LEU A 88 0.06 1.68 0.04
C LEU A 88 -0.74 2.95 -0.17
N ALA A 89 -0.65 3.88 0.78
CA ALA A 89 -1.38 5.13 0.71
C ALA A 89 -0.98 5.93 -0.52
N VAL A 90 0.30 6.07 -0.78
CA VAL A 90 0.81 6.80 -1.94
C VAL A 90 0.34 6.16 -3.23
N PHE A 91 0.44 4.84 -3.32
CA PHE A 91 -0.02 4.15 -4.54
C PHE A 91 -1.52 4.37 -4.75
N GLU A 92 -2.31 4.15 -3.72
CA GLU A 92 -3.76 4.26 -3.82
C GLU A 92 -4.19 5.66 -4.20
N LEU A 93 -3.63 6.67 -3.54
CA LEU A 93 -3.98 8.05 -3.82
C LEU A 93 -3.49 8.52 -5.20
N GLY A 94 -2.36 8.00 -5.64
CA GLY A 94 -1.80 8.39 -6.93
C GLY A 94 -2.38 7.67 -8.12
N HIS A 95 -2.94 6.48 -7.92
CA HIS A 95 -3.40 5.62 -9.03
C HIS A 95 -4.88 5.29 -9.00
N VAL A 96 -5.60 5.70 -7.97
CA VAL A 96 -7.06 5.56 -7.93
C VAL A 96 -7.65 6.91 -8.39
N PRO A 97 -8.33 6.93 -9.52
CA PRO A 97 -8.68 8.18 -10.21
C PRO A 97 -9.47 9.21 -9.41
N SER A 98 -10.14 8.79 -8.36
CA SER A 98 -11.01 9.69 -7.60
C SER A 98 -10.29 10.52 -6.54
N VAL A 99 -8.99 10.32 -6.32
CA VAL A 99 -8.33 10.96 -5.18
C VAL A 99 -6.95 11.50 -5.58
N PRO A 100 -6.86 12.64 -6.14
CA PRO A 100 -5.57 12.98 -6.72
C PRO A 100 -4.91 14.15 -6.17
N THR A 101 -4.40 14.51 -5.26
CA THR A 101 -3.59 15.70 -5.09
C THR A 101 -2.40 15.47 -4.17
N ALA A 102 -1.33 16.23 -4.40
CA ALA A 102 -0.15 16.20 -3.56
C ALA A 102 -0.49 16.53 -2.11
N ALA A 103 -1.47 17.40 -1.89
CA ALA A 103 -1.91 17.75 -0.54
C ALA A 103 -2.51 16.55 0.18
N VAL A 104 -3.32 15.76 -0.51
CA VAL A 104 -3.93 14.57 0.09
C VAL A 104 -2.87 13.53 0.38
N LEU A 105 -1.91 13.36 -0.51
CA LEU A 105 -0.79 12.45 -0.29
C LEU A 105 0.02 12.87 0.93
N SER A 106 0.26 14.16 1.06
CA SER A 106 1.01 14.68 2.19
C SER A 106 0.31 14.39 3.51
N GLU A 107 -1.00 14.60 3.56
CA GLU A 107 -1.79 14.29 4.75
C GLU A 107 -1.76 12.81 5.11
N ALA A 108 -1.85 11.95 4.10
CA ALA A 108 -1.83 10.52 4.33
C ALA A 108 -0.49 10.08 4.93
N VAL A 109 0.60 10.63 4.43
CA VAL A 109 1.93 10.32 4.94
C VAL A 109 2.11 10.83 6.37
N GLU A 110 1.58 12.02 6.66
CA GLU A 110 1.62 12.55 8.02
C GLU A 110 0.88 11.65 9.00
N LEU A 111 -0.29 11.15 8.61
CA LEU A 111 -1.04 10.23 9.46
C LEU A 111 -0.26 8.96 9.77
N VAL A 112 0.43 8.43 8.78
CA VAL A 112 1.28 7.25 8.99
C VAL A 112 2.36 7.56 10.01
N GLY A 113 2.94 8.73 9.96
CA GLY A 113 3.98 9.16 10.89
C GLY A 113 3.53 9.27 12.33
N ASP A 114 2.22 9.37 12.58
CA ASP A 114 1.67 9.49 13.92
C ASP A 114 1.49 8.14 14.63
N TYR A 115 1.68 7.06 13.93
CA TYR A 115 1.63 5.75 14.55
C TYR A 115 2.93 5.47 15.34
#